data_13f80b2602ff9e2880c35adcaed06e93
#
_entry.id   13f80b2602ff9e2880c35adcaed06e93
#
_cell.length_a   1.000
_cell.length_b   1.000
_cell.length_c   1.000
_cell.angle_alpha   90.00
_cell.angle_beta   90.00
_cell.angle_gamma   90.00
#
_symmetry.space_group_name_H-M   'P 1'
#
loop_
_entity.id
_entity.type
_entity.pdbx_description
1 polymer ?
#
loop_
_entity_poly.entity_id
_entity_poly.type
_entity_poly.pdbx_seq_one_letter_code
_entity_poly.pdbx_strand_id
1 'polypeptide(L)'
;VHDTLKLTFQASELFYFEEGLNEYYSFVPEGQKESFFMRVWAIGYYDLFEWEVPSTISKSVLIEYRPLIRKRGETEFVKLDGKLWKKQLAALFEDYRELSIDIKKGRYAMDEMNHIIDRYNEWKEEQLEGGW
;
A
#
# COMPACT_ATOMS: atom_id res chain seq x y z
N VAL A 1 11.28 -4.84 21.46
CA VAL A 1 9.88 -4.43 21.24
C VAL A 1 9.59 -4.51 19.77
N HIS A 2 8.67 -5.34 19.44
CA HIS A 2 8.30 -5.53 18.06
C HIS A 2 7.26 -4.50 17.66
N ASP A 3 7.57 -3.74 16.65
CA ASP A 3 6.58 -2.93 15.99
C ASP A 3 5.73 -3.85 15.10
N THR A 4 4.68 -4.41 15.69
CA THR A 4 3.76 -5.30 15.00
C THR A 4 2.95 -4.59 13.91
N LEU A 5 3.03 -3.25 13.87
CA LEU A 5 2.34 -2.46 12.87
C LEU A 5 3.14 -2.29 11.58
N LYS A 6 4.40 -2.68 11.59
CA LYS A 6 5.30 -2.41 10.47
C LYS A 6 5.89 -3.68 9.89
N LEU A 7 5.19 -4.27 8.93
CA LEU A 7 5.67 -5.41 8.15
C LEU A 7 6.25 -4.87 6.84
N THR A 8 7.58 -4.85 6.73
CA THR A 8 8.24 -4.23 5.59
C THR A 8 9.13 -5.21 4.82
N PHE A 9 9.34 -4.92 3.55
CA PHE A 9 10.36 -5.56 2.74
C PHE A 9 10.95 -4.55 1.76
N GLN A 10 12.13 -4.87 1.23
CA GLN A 10 12.83 -4.03 0.26
C GLN A 10 12.71 -4.63 -1.13
N ALA A 11 12.48 -3.77 -2.12
CA ALA A 11 12.54 -4.14 -3.52
C ALA A 11 13.07 -2.96 -4.33
N SER A 12 14.32 -3.05 -4.78
CA SER A 12 14.98 -1.96 -5.49
C SER A 12 14.69 -1.92 -6.98
N GLU A 13 14.33 -3.06 -7.56
CA GLU A 13 14.06 -3.16 -8.99
C GLU A 13 12.59 -3.40 -9.25
N LEU A 14 11.98 -2.49 -9.99
CA LEU A 14 10.58 -2.56 -10.37
C LEU A 14 10.49 -2.50 -11.88
N PHE A 15 9.80 -3.45 -12.46
CA PHE A 15 9.55 -3.49 -13.91
C PHE A 15 8.07 -3.24 -14.17
N TYR A 16 7.78 -2.12 -14.80
CA TYR A 16 6.41 -1.70 -15.11
C TYR A 16 5.90 -2.43 -16.36
N PHE A 17 4.65 -2.84 -16.32
CA PHE A 17 3.95 -3.34 -17.49
C PHE A 17 2.44 -3.10 -17.38
N GLU A 18 1.76 -3.11 -18.51
CA GLU A 18 0.31 -2.96 -18.57
C GLU A 18 -0.32 -4.24 -19.09
N GLU A 19 -1.46 -4.61 -18.52
CA GLU A 19 -2.27 -5.72 -19.01
C GLU A 19 -3.74 -5.31 -18.95
N GLY A 20 -4.36 -5.17 -20.14
CA GLY A 20 -5.69 -4.62 -20.22
C GLY A 20 -5.73 -3.17 -19.75
N LEU A 21 -6.59 -2.86 -18.79
CA LEU A 21 -6.73 -1.55 -18.20
C LEU A 21 -5.94 -1.38 -16.90
N ASN A 22 -5.18 -2.41 -16.52
CA ASN A 22 -4.46 -2.42 -15.26
C ASN A 22 -2.97 -2.17 -15.46
N GLU A 23 -2.38 -1.46 -14.52
CA GLU A 23 -0.95 -1.19 -14.44
C GLU A 23 -0.33 -2.08 -13.37
N TYR A 24 0.82 -2.66 -13.68
CA TYR A 24 1.51 -3.60 -12.80
C TYR A 24 2.98 -3.28 -12.70
N TYR A 25 3.57 -3.73 -11.60
CA TYR A 25 5.01 -3.86 -11.47
C TYR A 25 5.36 -5.30 -11.14
N SER A 26 6.42 -5.78 -11.78
CA SER A 26 7.07 -7.02 -11.36
C SER A 26 8.25 -6.66 -10.46
N PHE A 27 8.48 -7.43 -9.41
CA PHE A 27 9.53 -7.15 -8.45
C PHE A 27 10.02 -8.43 -7.78
N VAL A 28 11.26 -8.37 -7.27
CA VAL A 28 11.83 -9.45 -6.46
C VAL A 28 12.14 -8.86 -5.10
N PRO A 29 11.45 -9.28 -4.04
CA PRO A 29 11.78 -8.81 -2.69
C PRO A 29 13.19 -9.22 -2.30
N GLU A 30 13.88 -8.36 -1.56
CA GLU A 30 15.22 -8.66 -1.08
C GLU A 30 15.25 -9.95 -0.27
N GLY A 31 16.20 -10.82 -0.57
CA GLY A 31 16.32 -12.12 0.07
C GLY A 31 15.50 -13.23 -0.56
N GLN A 32 14.73 -12.94 -1.60
CA GLN A 32 13.95 -13.94 -2.32
C GLN A 32 14.45 -14.08 -3.75
N LYS A 33 14.14 -15.23 -4.36
CA LYS A 33 14.56 -15.54 -5.72
C LYS A 33 13.45 -15.43 -6.75
N GLU A 34 12.21 -15.47 -6.30
CA GLU A 34 11.05 -15.44 -7.18
C GLU A 34 10.55 -14.02 -7.37
N SER A 35 10.12 -13.71 -8.58
CA SER A 35 9.46 -12.45 -8.86
C SER A 35 7.98 -12.53 -8.52
N PHE A 36 7.45 -11.41 -8.09
CA PHE A 36 6.05 -11.24 -7.76
C PHE A 36 5.47 -10.10 -8.56
N PHE A 37 4.15 -10.06 -8.65
CA PHE A 37 3.45 -8.97 -9.32
C PHE A 37 2.65 -8.16 -8.31
N MET A 38 2.61 -6.85 -8.52
CA MET A 38 1.73 -5.98 -7.77
C MET A 38 0.99 -5.06 -8.73
N ARG A 39 -0.32 -4.98 -8.56
CA ARG A 39 -1.16 -4.09 -9.35
C ARG A 39 -1.16 -2.71 -8.73
N VAL A 40 -1.06 -1.68 -9.57
CA VAL A 40 -1.15 -0.29 -9.12
C VAL A 40 -2.61 0.02 -8.78
N TRP A 41 -2.85 0.50 -7.57
CA TRP A 41 -4.18 0.89 -7.12
C TRP A 41 -4.31 2.41 -6.98
N ALA A 42 -3.29 3.08 -6.43
CA ALA A 42 -3.24 4.53 -6.32
C ALA A 42 -1.79 5.01 -6.36
N ILE A 43 -1.55 6.18 -6.94
CA ILE A 43 -0.22 6.78 -7.10
C ILE A 43 -0.26 8.21 -6.57
N GLY A 44 0.75 8.59 -5.81
CA GLY A 44 0.89 9.94 -5.28
C GLY A 44 2.11 10.08 -4.38
N TYR A 45 1.99 10.85 -3.33
CA TYR A 45 3.04 10.95 -2.31
C TYR A 45 3.29 9.58 -1.68
N TYR A 46 2.22 8.83 -1.44
CA TYR A 46 2.27 7.39 -1.17
C TYR A 46 1.63 6.66 -2.34
N ASP A 47 2.22 5.54 -2.71
CA ASP A 47 1.70 4.65 -3.74
C ASP A 47 1.05 3.44 -3.06
N LEU A 48 -0.12 3.05 -3.53
CA LEU A 48 -0.84 1.88 -3.04
C LEU A 48 -0.87 0.82 -4.13
N PHE A 49 -0.49 -0.38 -3.75
CA PHE A 49 -0.45 -1.53 -4.65
C PHE A 49 -1.21 -2.69 -4.03
N GLU A 50 -1.64 -3.60 -4.89
CA GLU A 50 -2.22 -4.87 -4.48
C GLU A 50 -1.26 -5.98 -4.89
N TRP A 51 -0.74 -6.70 -3.91
CA TRP A 51 0.16 -7.81 -4.15
C TRP A 51 -0.63 -9.01 -4.62
N GLU A 52 -0.35 -9.48 -5.83
CA GLU A 52 -0.90 -10.73 -6.33
C GLU A 52 0.06 -11.87 -5.95
N VAL A 53 -0.38 -12.70 -5.02
CA VAL A 53 0.34 -13.92 -4.68
C VAL A 53 -0.11 -15.01 -5.62
N PRO A 54 0.80 -15.64 -6.38
CA PRO A 54 0.42 -16.78 -7.18
C PRO A 54 -0.12 -17.87 -6.27
N SER A 55 -1.41 -18.11 -6.31
CA SER A 55 -2.03 -19.15 -5.51
C SER A 55 -1.85 -20.49 -6.19
N THR A 56 -0.69 -21.10 -6.07
CA THR A 56 -0.47 -22.46 -6.48
C THR A 56 -0.96 -23.47 -5.43
N ILE A 57 -1.42 -22.99 -4.29
CA ILE A 57 -1.62 -23.81 -3.11
C ILE A 57 -3.10 -24.07 -2.81
N SER A 58 -4.03 -23.37 -3.42
CA SER A 58 -5.40 -23.62 -3.07
C SER A 58 -6.30 -23.76 -4.28
N LYS A 59 -7.03 -24.83 -4.27
CA LYS A 59 -8.13 -25.07 -5.18
C LYS A 59 -9.35 -24.19 -4.86
N SER A 60 -9.26 -23.38 -3.82
CA SER A 60 -10.28 -22.40 -3.49
C SER A 60 -9.80 -21.02 -3.90
N VAL A 61 -10.61 -20.37 -4.73
CA VAL A 61 -10.36 -19.02 -5.22
C VAL A 61 -10.63 -18.03 -4.09
N LEU A 62 -9.76 -18.03 -3.09
CA LEU A 62 -9.74 -16.96 -2.11
C LEU A 62 -8.65 -16.00 -2.55
N ILE A 63 -9.07 -14.94 -3.24
CA ILE A 63 -8.18 -13.83 -3.56
C ILE A 63 -7.97 -13.09 -2.24
N GLU A 64 -6.85 -13.37 -1.58
CA GLU A 64 -6.44 -12.58 -0.45
C GLU A 64 -5.89 -11.26 -0.98
N TYR A 65 -6.61 -10.18 -0.71
CA TYR A 65 -6.09 -8.85 -0.96
C TYR A 65 -4.93 -8.58 -0.01
N ARG A 66 -3.75 -8.34 -0.56
CA ARG A 66 -2.57 -7.96 0.22
C ARG A 66 -2.11 -6.59 -0.23
N PRO A 67 -2.66 -5.53 0.35
CA PRO A 67 -2.27 -4.19 -0.02
C PRO A 67 -0.85 -3.88 0.46
N LEU A 68 -0.10 -3.21 -0.42
CA LEU A 68 1.24 -2.72 -0.16
C LEU A 68 1.23 -1.21 -0.31
N ILE A 69 1.89 -0.52 0.60
CA ILE A 69 2.05 0.92 0.52
C ILE A 69 3.53 1.29 0.51
N ARG A 70 3.89 2.29 -0.28
CA ARG A 70 5.25 2.79 -0.36
C ARG A 70 5.24 4.29 -0.53
N LYS A 71 6.11 4.98 0.20
CA LYS A 71 6.37 6.39 -0.04
C LYS A 71 7.15 6.51 -1.35
N ARG A 72 6.71 7.43 -2.22
CA ARG A 72 7.33 7.61 -3.54
C ARG A 72 8.84 7.85 -3.43
N GLY A 73 9.59 7.15 -4.25
CA GLY A 73 11.05 7.23 -4.29
C GLY A 73 11.76 6.34 -3.29
N GLU A 74 11.04 5.70 -2.38
CA GLU A 74 11.61 4.75 -1.44
C GLU A 74 11.52 3.32 -1.97
N THR A 75 12.41 2.45 -1.50
CA THR A 75 12.45 1.04 -1.88
C THR A 75 11.80 0.14 -0.84
N GLU A 76 11.41 0.70 0.31
CA GLU A 76 10.74 -0.02 1.38
C GLU A 76 9.23 -0.06 1.14
N PHE A 77 8.68 -1.26 1.18
CA PHE A 77 7.24 -1.50 1.07
C PHE A 77 6.69 -1.95 2.42
N VAL A 78 5.55 -1.41 2.79
CA VAL A 78 4.82 -1.79 3.99
C VAL A 78 3.66 -2.70 3.58
N LYS A 79 3.62 -3.90 4.13
CA LYS A 79 2.49 -4.81 3.95
C LYS A 79 1.41 -4.43 4.94
N LEU A 80 0.20 -4.21 4.43
CA LEU A 80 -0.93 -3.93 5.29
C LEU A 80 -1.59 -5.25 5.70
N ASP A 81 -1.73 -5.44 6.99
CA ASP A 81 -2.33 -6.64 7.56
C ASP A 81 -3.86 -6.57 7.45
N GLY A 82 -4.50 -7.70 7.14
CA GLY A 82 -5.95 -7.75 6.98
C GLY A 82 -6.75 -7.38 8.24
N LYS A 83 -6.15 -7.48 9.42
CA LYS A 83 -6.81 -7.14 10.69
C LYS A 83 -6.32 -5.82 11.27
N LEU A 84 -5.07 -5.47 11.03
CA LEU A 84 -4.41 -4.30 11.61
C LEU A 84 -4.29 -3.10 10.67
N TRP A 85 -4.82 -3.20 9.47
CA TRP A 85 -4.63 -2.17 8.44
C TRP A 85 -5.09 -0.78 8.89
N LYS A 86 -6.17 -0.69 9.68
CA LYS A 86 -6.67 0.59 10.20
C LYS A 86 -5.65 1.24 11.13
N LYS A 87 -5.08 0.45 12.03
CA LYS A 87 -4.04 0.93 12.95
C LYS A 87 -2.77 1.33 12.19
N GLN A 88 -2.40 0.53 11.19
CA GLN A 88 -1.22 0.81 10.36
C GLN A 88 -1.36 2.12 9.59
N LEU A 89 -2.48 2.32 8.91
CA LEU A 89 -2.72 3.54 8.15
C LEU A 89 -2.92 4.76 9.05
N ALA A 90 -3.64 4.60 10.17
CA ALA A 90 -3.83 5.69 11.11
C ALA A 90 -2.51 6.18 11.71
N ALA A 91 -1.58 5.26 11.99
CA ALA A 91 -0.25 5.60 12.46
C ALA A 91 0.60 6.25 11.36
N LEU A 92 0.52 5.71 10.15
CA LEU A 92 1.27 6.23 9.01
C LEU A 92 0.85 7.66 8.64
N PHE A 93 -0.44 7.95 8.75
CA PHE A 93 -1.04 9.24 8.39
C PHE A 93 -1.39 10.11 9.59
N GLU A 94 -0.71 9.93 10.71
CA GLU A 94 -0.99 10.70 11.92
C GLU A 94 -0.78 12.20 11.78
N ASP A 95 0.04 12.63 10.82
CA ASP A 95 0.25 14.04 10.50
C ASP A 95 -1.01 14.67 9.88
N TYR A 96 -1.87 13.87 9.25
CA TYR A 96 -3.20 14.31 8.82
C TYR A 96 -4.23 13.79 9.85
N ARG A 97 -4.36 14.53 10.93
CA ARG A 97 -5.12 14.09 12.10
C ARG A 97 -6.57 13.70 11.81
N GLU A 98 -7.27 14.49 11.03
CA GLU A 98 -8.68 14.21 10.69
C GLU A 98 -8.84 12.88 9.97
N LEU A 99 -7.96 12.60 9.02
CA LEU A 99 -7.96 11.34 8.29
C LEU A 99 -7.63 10.17 9.22
N SER A 100 -6.61 10.33 10.05
CA SER A 100 -6.22 9.30 11.02
C SER A 100 -7.37 8.92 11.95
N ILE A 101 -8.11 9.91 12.44
CA ILE A 101 -9.29 9.70 13.29
C ILE A 101 -10.39 8.98 12.52
N ASP A 102 -10.68 9.40 11.30
CA ASP A 102 -11.70 8.77 10.46
C ASP A 102 -11.39 7.30 10.18
N ILE A 103 -10.12 6.98 9.95
CA ILE A 103 -9.68 5.60 9.76
C ILE A 103 -9.93 4.78 11.04
N LYS A 104 -9.54 5.30 12.19
CA LYS A 104 -9.72 4.62 13.48
C LYS A 104 -11.19 4.40 13.82
N LYS A 105 -12.06 5.33 13.44
CA LYS A 105 -13.50 5.22 13.68
C LYS A 105 -14.21 4.27 12.72
N GLY A 106 -13.49 3.69 11.78
CA GLY A 106 -14.07 2.74 10.83
C GLY A 106 -14.93 3.36 9.75
N ARG A 107 -14.66 4.61 9.38
CA ARG A 107 -15.40 5.31 8.32
C ARG A 107 -15.06 4.81 6.93
N TYR A 108 -14.00 4.02 6.81
CA TYR A 108 -13.56 3.43 5.55
C TYR A 108 -13.52 1.91 5.67
N ALA A 109 -13.95 1.24 4.63
CA ALA A 109 -13.79 -0.20 4.48
C ALA A 109 -12.47 -0.51 3.76
N MET A 110 -12.02 -1.75 3.80
CA MET A 110 -10.77 -2.17 3.17
C MET A 110 -10.76 -1.91 1.67
N ASP A 111 -11.87 -2.10 0.99
CA ASP A 111 -12.01 -1.86 -0.45
C ASP A 111 -12.02 -0.37 -0.80
N GLU A 112 -12.07 0.50 0.20
CA GLU A 112 -11.99 1.96 0.04
C GLU A 112 -10.61 2.51 0.37
N MET A 113 -9.63 1.65 0.52
CA MET A 113 -8.27 2.04 0.90
C MET A 113 -7.65 3.03 -0.10
N ASN A 114 -7.98 2.90 -1.39
CA ASN A 114 -7.56 3.85 -2.41
C ASN A 114 -8.08 5.26 -2.13
N HIS A 115 -9.29 5.40 -1.58
CA HIS A 115 -9.85 6.70 -1.21
C HIS A 115 -9.08 7.33 -0.04
N ILE A 116 -8.65 6.51 0.90
CA ILE A 116 -7.81 6.97 2.02
C ILE A 116 -6.50 7.53 1.49
N ILE A 117 -5.84 6.78 0.62
CA ILE A 117 -4.55 7.16 0.04
C ILE A 117 -4.69 8.42 -0.81
N ASP A 118 -5.72 8.51 -1.64
CA ASP A 118 -5.98 9.69 -2.48
C ASP A 118 -6.21 10.94 -1.61
N ARG A 119 -7.00 10.80 -0.55
CA ARG A 119 -7.27 11.91 0.38
C ARG A 119 -5.99 12.40 1.06
N TYR A 120 -5.15 11.47 1.52
CA TYR A 120 -3.88 11.83 2.11
C TYR A 120 -2.94 12.50 1.09
N ASN A 121 -2.83 11.94 -0.10
CA ASN A 121 -1.96 12.45 -1.14
C ASN A 121 -2.36 13.88 -1.55
N GLU A 122 -3.64 14.13 -1.74
CA GLU A 122 -4.15 15.47 -2.05
C GLU A 122 -3.81 16.48 -0.95
N TRP A 123 -4.08 16.10 0.30
CA TRP A 123 -3.76 16.95 1.45
C TRP A 123 -2.26 17.22 1.55
N LYS A 124 -1.44 16.19 1.35
CA LYS A 124 0.02 16.31 1.45
C LYS A 124 0.58 17.21 0.35
N GLU A 125 0.08 17.09 -0.86
CA GLU A 125 0.47 17.96 -1.97
C GLU A 125 0.12 19.42 -1.70
N GLU A 126 -1.05 19.68 -1.16
CA GLU A 126 -1.46 21.02 -0.75
C GLU A 126 -0.54 21.58 0.33
N GLN A 127 -0.14 20.77 1.31
CA GLN A 127 0.79 21.18 2.36
C GLN A 127 2.17 21.53 1.79
N LEU A 128 2.66 20.76 0.83
CA LEU A 128 3.94 21.00 0.20
C LEU A 128 3.92 22.24 -0.69
N GLU A 129 2.83 22.50 -1.39
CA GLU A 129 2.65 23.69 -2.20
C GLU A 129 2.38 24.94 -1.37
N GLY A 130 1.60 24.79 -0.29
CA GLY A 130 1.24 25.88 0.60
C GLY A 130 2.36 26.33 1.54
N GLY A 131 3.46 25.59 1.60
CA GLY A 131 4.60 25.88 2.47
C GLY A 131 5.58 26.91 1.93
N TRP A 132 5.24 27.59 0.86
CA TRP A 132 6.11 28.62 0.24
C TRP A 132 5.91 29.98 0.84
#